data_f0364e41d18048596f49fcdfdd3a5fac
#
_entry.id   f0364e41d18048596f49fcdfdd3a5fac
#
_cell.length_a   1.000
_cell.length_b   1.000
_cell.length_c   1.000
_cell.angle_alpha   90.00
_cell.angle_beta   90.00
_cell.angle_gamma   90.00
#
_symmetry.space_group_name_H-M   'P 1'
#
loop_
_entity.id
_entity.type
_entity.pdbx_description
1 polymer ?
#
loop_
_entity_poly.entity_id
_entity_poly.type
_entity_poly.pdbx_seq_one_letter_code
_entity_poly.pdbx_strand_id
1 'polypeptide(L)'
;KLKISTDGTFKQLSVLISRDEDHSKQDIMEDFYTTIQWTDADVEKYLAMKDEKERIQLYLNILRDGLSRISIVKEIPIDRLFALIDTFEQNGCKHEWQFKSMYLKDWGVRLKFTCHFTTYDFQLRLTLFNKQKKVIASKSVFRIYPDENWYWKDLRKVVVEGDKLYINDSLNEHFL
;
A
#
# COMPACT_ATOMS: atom_id res chain seq x y z
N LYS A 1 -13.02 3.07 4.20
CA LYS A 1 -12.29 2.20 5.15
C LYS A 1 -13.20 1.05 5.55
N LEU A 2 -12.77 -0.17 5.32
CA LEU A 2 -13.46 -1.36 5.78
C LEU A 2 -13.24 -1.47 7.30
N LYS A 3 -14.31 -1.55 8.08
CA LYS A 3 -14.20 -1.88 9.50
C LYS A 3 -14.29 -3.40 9.62
N ILE A 4 -13.24 -4.00 10.16
CA ILE A 4 -13.18 -5.41 10.51
C ILE A 4 -13.36 -5.50 12.01
N SER A 5 -14.34 -6.29 12.45
CA SER A 5 -14.51 -6.58 13.87
C SER A 5 -13.52 -7.66 14.28
N THR A 6 -12.90 -7.48 15.42
CA THR A 6 -11.98 -8.45 16.06
C THR A 6 -12.37 -8.61 17.53
N ASP A 7 -11.71 -9.48 18.24
CA ASP A 7 -11.90 -9.66 19.69
C ASP A 7 -11.40 -8.46 20.54
N GLY A 8 -10.75 -7.50 19.91
CA GLY A 8 -10.23 -6.30 20.57
C GLY A 8 -8.95 -6.51 21.37
N THR A 9 -8.35 -7.69 21.33
CA THR A 9 -7.12 -8.04 22.06
C THR A 9 -5.83 -7.62 21.36
N PHE A 10 -5.93 -7.07 20.15
CA PHE A 10 -4.79 -6.58 19.35
C PHE A 10 -5.19 -5.36 18.52
N LYS A 11 -4.21 -4.54 18.17
CA LYS A 11 -4.39 -3.34 17.36
C LYS A 11 -3.97 -3.55 15.90
N GLN A 12 -3.00 -4.42 15.68
CA GLN A 12 -2.44 -4.72 14.38
C GLN A 12 -2.19 -6.22 14.24
N LEU A 13 -2.37 -6.73 13.03
CA LEU A 13 -1.94 -8.07 12.63
C LEU A 13 -0.82 -7.93 11.61
N SER A 14 0.27 -8.66 11.83
CA SER A 14 1.41 -8.67 10.94
C SER A 14 1.80 -10.10 10.55
N VAL A 15 2.07 -10.30 9.28
CA VAL A 15 2.68 -11.53 8.76
C VAL A 15 4.10 -11.17 8.37
N LEU A 16 5.06 -11.73 9.08
CA LEU A 16 6.48 -11.46 8.92
C LEU A 16 7.15 -12.61 8.16
N ILE A 17 8.11 -12.28 7.32
CA ILE A 17 9.01 -13.26 6.72
C ILE A 17 10.33 -13.19 7.48
N SER A 18 10.79 -14.31 8.00
CA SER A 18 12.03 -14.39 8.78
C SER A 18 12.79 -15.66 8.44
N ARG A 19 14.09 -15.68 8.77
CA ARG A 19 14.92 -16.90 8.76
C ARG A 19 14.80 -17.69 10.07
N ASP A 20 14.23 -17.06 11.10
CA ASP A 20 13.99 -17.69 12.39
C ASP A 20 12.81 -18.67 12.31
N GLU A 21 12.65 -19.50 13.36
CA GLU A 21 11.56 -20.46 13.44
C GLU A 21 10.18 -19.77 13.36
N ASP A 22 9.25 -20.47 12.74
CA ASP A 22 7.86 -20.05 12.67
C ASP A 22 7.22 -19.98 14.04
N HIS A 23 6.73 -18.80 14.41
CA HIS A 23 5.96 -18.62 15.63
C HIS A 23 4.96 -17.48 15.51
N SER A 24 3.94 -17.52 16.37
CA SER A 24 3.00 -16.42 16.55
C SER A 24 3.18 -15.83 17.94
N LYS A 25 3.29 -14.52 18.03
CA LYS A 25 3.49 -13.78 19.28
C LYS A 25 2.62 -12.54 19.34
N GLN A 26 2.35 -12.12 20.56
CA GLN A 26 1.85 -10.78 20.84
C GLN A 26 2.99 -9.97 21.47
N ASP A 27 3.23 -8.78 20.96
CA ASP A 27 4.25 -7.88 21.49
C ASP A 27 3.69 -6.97 22.60
N ILE A 28 4.59 -6.14 23.17
CA ILE A 28 4.28 -5.21 24.26
C ILE A 28 3.30 -4.10 23.81
N MET A 29 3.21 -3.82 22.49
CA MET A 29 2.34 -2.80 21.90
C MET A 29 0.94 -3.32 21.54
N GLU A 30 0.61 -4.54 21.95
CA GLU A 30 -0.65 -5.25 21.61
C GLU A 30 -0.76 -5.58 20.11
N ASP A 31 0.34 -5.57 19.38
CA ASP A 31 0.38 -6.07 18.02
C ASP A 31 0.56 -7.58 18.03
N PHE A 32 -0.17 -8.26 17.15
CA PHE A 32 -0.07 -9.71 17.01
C PHE A 32 0.59 -10.03 15.67
N TYR A 33 1.62 -10.88 15.70
CA TYR A 33 2.29 -11.29 14.48
C TYR A 33 2.49 -12.81 14.42
N THR A 34 2.59 -13.30 13.19
CA THR A 34 3.07 -14.64 12.87
C THR A 34 4.25 -14.55 11.94
N THR A 35 5.19 -15.48 12.08
CA THR A 35 6.38 -15.54 11.25
C THR A 35 6.25 -16.69 10.26
N ILE A 36 6.52 -16.41 8.99
CA ILE A 36 6.69 -17.40 7.94
C ILE A 36 8.19 -17.59 7.74
N GLN A 37 8.67 -18.79 8.00
CA GLN A 37 10.09 -19.08 7.85
C GLN A 37 10.46 -19.20 6.36
N TRP A 38 11.50 -18.48 5.98
CA TRP A 38 12.13 -18.61 4.68
C TRP A 38 13.54 -19.16 4.80
N THR A 39 13.85 -20.14 3.97
CA THR A 39 15.20 -20.64 3.75
C THR A 39 15.98 -19.74 2.80
N ASP A 40 17.30 -19.92 2.72
CA ASP A 40 18.13 -19.22 1.73
C ASP A 40 17.65 -19.51 0.31
N ALA A 41 17.20 -20.75 0.03
CA ALA A 41 16.64 -21.12 -1.27
C ALA A 41 15.34 -20.35 -1.61
N ASP A 42 14.48 -20.06 -0.61
CA ASP A 42 13.28 -19.25 -0.82
C ASP A 42 13.66 -17.81 -1.17
N VAL A 43 14.67 -17.26 -0.49
CA VAL A 43 15.20 -15.91 -0.79
C VAL A 43 15.76 -15.86 -2.20
N GLU A 44 16.60 -16.83 -2.59
CA GLU A 44 17.16 -16.91 -3.95
C GLU A 44 16.05 -17.01 -5.01
N LYS A 45 15.06 -17.87 -4.78
CA LYS A 45 13.91 -18.01 -5.66
C LYS A 45 13.15 -16.69 -5.81
N TYR A 46 12.90 -15.98 -4.70
CA TYR A 46 12.23 -14.66 -4.73
C TYR A 46 13.03 -13.64 -5.53
N LEU A 47 14.35 -13.57 -5.30
CA LEU A 47 15.23 -12.64 -6.01
C LEU A 47 15.31 -12.93 -7.52
N ALA A 48 15.18 -14.20 -7.91
CA ALA A 48 15.15 -14.62 -9.30
C ALA A 48 13.83 -14.32 -10.02
N MET A 49 12.73 -14.08 -9.30
CA MET A 49 11.44 -13.78 -9.87
C MET A 49 11.46 -12.43 -10.61
N LYS A 50 11.17 -12.45 -11.91
CA LYS A 50 11.10 -11.26 -12.76
C LYS A 50 9.66 -10.82 -13.06
N ASP A 51 8.71 -11.75 -12.98
CA ASP A 51 7.29 -11.46 -13.23
C ASP A 51 6.63 -10.90 -11.95
N GLU A 52 6.03 -9.73 -12.09
CA GLU A 52 5.30 -9.09 -11.00
C GLU A 52 4.11 -9.93 -10.52
N LYS A 53 3.42 -10.63 -11.42
CA LYS A 53 2.28 -11.48 -11.06
C LYS A 53 2.72 -12.65 -10.17
N GLU A 54 3.87 -13.27 -10.47
CA GLU A 54 4.43 -14.32 -9.62
C GLU A 54 4.78 -13.81 -8.23
N ARG A 55 5.35 -12.61 -8.13
CA ARG A 55 5.64 -11.97 -6.84
C ARG A 55 4.39 -11.67 -6.05
N ILE A 56 3.37 -11.08 -6.69
CA ILE A 56 2.10 -10.80 -6.06
C ILE A 56 1.47 -12.08 -5.54
N GLN A 57 1.43 -13.14 -6.37
CA GLN A 57 0.88 -14.43 -5.97
C GLN A 57 1.61 -15.02 -4.76
N LEU A 58 2.93 -14.92 -4.74
CA LEU A 58 3.73 -15.34 -3.58
C LEU A 58 3.31 -14.59 -2.31
N TYR A 59 3.22 -13.25 -2.37
CA TYR A 59 2.79 -12.45 -1.21
C TYR A 59 1.37 -12.78 -0.75
N LEU A 60 0.44 -13.00 -1.68
CA LEU A 60 -0.93 -13.36 -1.33
C LEU A 60 -0.99 -14.76 -0.68
N ASN A 61 -0.18 -15.70 -1.13
CA ASN A 61 -0.06 -17.03 -0.50
C ASN A 61 0.52 -16.93 0.92
N ILE A 62 1.57 -16.13 1.10
CA ILE A 62 2.16 -15.85 2.42
C ILE A 62 1.13 -15.21 3.35
N LEU A 63 0.37 -14.23 2.84
CA LEU A 63 -0.68 -13.58 3.61
C LEU A 63 -1.79 -14.56 4.03
N ARG A 64 -2.25 -15.41 3.12
CA ARG A 64 -3.25 -16.45 3.43
C ARG A 64 -2.75 -17.45 4.48
N ASP A 65 -1.51 -17.94 4.33
CA ASP A 65 -0.91 -18.83 5.30
C ASP A 65 -0.77 -18.17 6.68
N GLY A 66 -0.24 -16.95 6.72
CA GLY A 66 -0.12 -16.20 7.97
C GLY A 66 -1.48 -15.93 8.65
N LEU A 67 -2.50 -15.52 7.89
CA LEU A 67 -3.85 -15.31 8.42
C LEU A 67 -4.46 -16.63 8.94
N SER A 68 -4.22 -17.76 8.25
CA SER A 68 -4.67 -19.07 8.71
C SER A 68 -4.03 -19.44 10.05
N ARG A 69 -2.73 -19.21 10.23
CA ARG A 69 -2.02 -19.45 11.50
C ARG A 69 -2.54 -18.55 12.61
N ILE A 70 -2.76 -17.26 12.32
CA ILE A 70 -3.31 -16.31 13.29
C ILE A 70 -4.71 -16.73 13.72
N SER A 71 -5.55 -17.22 12.80
CA SER A 71 -6.93 -17.62 13.10
C SER A 71 -7.05 -18.81 14.09
N ILE A 72 -5.98 -19.58 14.27
CA ILE A 72 -5.94 -20.66 15.25
C ILE A 72 -5.86 -20.11 16.68
N VAL A 73 -5.24 -18.95 16.86
CA VAL A 73 -4.91 -18.39 18.19
C VAL A 73 -5.63 -17.08 18.49
N LYS A 74 -6.21 -16.45 17.46
CA LYS A 74 -6.97 -15.19 17.57
C LYS A 74 -8.28 -15.29 16.81
N GLU A 75 -9.34 -14.75 17.41
CA GLU A 75 -10.62 -14.63 16.72
C GLU A 75 -10.54 -13.51 15.68
N ILE A 76 -10.45 -13.88 14.40
CA ILE A 76 -10.46 -12.98 13.24
C ILE A 76 -11.49 -13.47 12.23
N PRO A 77 -12.11 -12.58 11.43
CA PRO A 77 -13.08 -12.97 10.41
C PRO A 77 -12.36 -13.51 9.16
N ILE A 78 -11.76 -14.70 9.28
CA ILE A 78 -10.87 -15.30 8.28
C ILE A 78 -11.51 -15.41 6.90
N ASP A 79 -12.77 -15.87 6.82
CA ASP A 79 -13.48 -16.01 5.54
C ASP A 79 -13.66 -14.68 4.83
N ARG A 80 -13.94 -13.62 5.60
CA ARG A 80 -14.06 -12.27 5.06
C ARG A 80 -12.72 -11.72 4.58
N LEU A 81 -11.64 -12.00 5.29
CA LEU A 81 -10.30 -11.61 4.88
C LEU A 81 -9.89 -12.33 3.59
N PHE A 82 -10.17 -13.61 3.48
CA PHE A 82 -9.92 -14.38 2.25
C PHE A 82 -10.75 -13.86 1.08
N ALA A 83 -12.04 -13.62 1.26
CA ALA A 83 -12.87 -13.02 0.23
C ALA A 83 -12.37 -11.67 -0.27
N LEU A 84 -11.72 -10.86 0.60
CA LEU A 84 -11.08 -9.62 0.19
C LEU A 84 -9.82 -9.85 -0.65
N ILE A 85 -9.01 -10.85 -0.28
CA ILE A 85 -7.85 -11.26 -1.07
C ILE A 85 -8.30 -11.74 -2.45
N ASP A 86 -9.32 -12.59 -2.50
CA ASP A 86 -9.88 -13.10 -3.76
C ASP A 86 -10.43 -11.96 -4.64
N THR A 87 -11.11 -11.00 -4.04
CA THR A 87 -11.59 -9.80 -4.74
C THR A 87 -10.44 -8.97 -5.29
N PHE A 88 -9.35 -8.82 -4.55
CA PHE A 88 -8.15 -8.12 -5.00
C PHE A 88 -7.51 -8.84 -6.20
N GLU A 89 -7.40 -10.17 -6.16
CA GLU A 89 -6.90 -10.98 -7.29
C GLU A 89 -7.80 -10.85 -8.53
N GLN A 90 -9.12 -10.99 -8.36
CA GLN A 90 -10.11 -10.85 -9.45
C GLN A 90 -10.04 -9.46 -10.12
N ASN A 91 -9.71 -8.42 -9.36
CA ASN A 91 -9.50 -7.07 -9.88
C ASN A 91 -8.09 -6.85 -10.48
N GLY A 92 -7.34 -7.92 -10.71
CA GLY A 92 -6.01 -7.89 -11.32
C GLY A 92 -4.92 -7.34 -10.40
N CYS A 93 -5.09 -7.49 -9.09
CA CYS A 93 -4.13 -7.07 -8.05
C CYS A 93 -3.75 -5.58 -8.13
N LYS A 94 -4.66 -4.75 -8.59
CA LYS A 94 -4.41 -3.31 -8.72
C LYS A 94 -4.52 -2.63 -7.37
N HIS A 95 -3.44 -2.01 -6.95
CA HIS A 95 -3.40 -1.19 -5.75
C HIS A 95 -3.24 0.28 -6.13
N GLU A 96 -4.34 0.86 -6.56
CA GLU A 96 -4.43 2.28 -6.94
C GLU A 96 -5.51 2.97 -6.11
N TRP A 97 -5.23 4.17 -5.63
CA TRP A 97 -6.23 4.99 -4.96
C TRP A 97 -6.03 6.48 -5.24
N GLN A 98 -7.12 7.21 -5.18
CA GLN A 98 -7.06 8.65 -5.26
C GLN A 98 -6.61 9.21 -3.91
N PHE A 99 -5.43 9.84 -3.88
CA PHE A 99 -4.92 10.54 -2.70
C PHE A 99 -5.66 11.85 -2.47
N LYS A 100 -5.71 12.70 -3.51
CA LYS A 100 -6.31 14.03 -3.43
C LYS A 100 -6.89 14.46 -4.77
N SER A 101 -7.94 15.26 -4.75
CA SER A 101 -8.42 15.98 -5.93
C SER A 101 -8.82 17.39 -5.50
N MET A 102 -8.44 18.38 -6.30
CA MET A 102 -8.76 19.78 -6.08
C MET A 102 -9.04 20.51 -7.39
N TYR A 103 -9.90 21.51 -7.33
CA TYR A 103 -10.17 22.37 -8.47
C TYR A 103 -9.48 23.73 -8.29
N LEU A 104 -8.62 24.09 -9.22
CA LEU A 104 -7.92 25.38 -9.24
C LEU A 104 -8.75 26.35 -10.07
N LYS A 105 -9.47 27.24 -9.41
CA LYS A 105 -10.41 28.18 -10.06
C LYS A 105 -9.70 29.10 -11.05
N ASP A 106 -8.55 29.65 -10.64
CA ASP A 106 -7.80 30.64 -11.42
C ASP A 106 -7.21 30.02 -12.71
N TRP A 107 -6.89 28.73 -12.65
CA TRP A 107 -6.38 28.00 -13.81
C TRP A 107 -7.50 27.28 -14.61
N GLY A 108 -8.69 27.19 -14.05
CA GLY A 108 -9.81 26.48 -14.67
C GLY A 108 -9.59 24.98 -14.86
N VAL A 109 -8.73 24.39 -14.04
CA VAL A 109 -8.34 22.97 -14.13
C VAL A 109 -8.64 22.20 -12.84
N ARG A 110 -8.86 20.91 -12.97
CA ARG A 110 -8.94 19.98 -11.85
C ARG A 110 -7.66 19.16 -11.79
N LEU A 111 -7.04 19.13 -10.62
CA LEU A 111 -5.93 18.25 -10.29
C LEU A 111 -6.46 16.97 -9.66
N LYS A 112 -5.87 15.84 -10.03
CA LYS A 112 -6.08 14.56 -9.38
C LYS A 112 -4.73 13.91 -9.09
N PHE A 113 -4.48 13.62 -7.83
CA PHE A 113 -3.33 12.84 -7.39
C PHE A 113 -3.78 11.40 -7.18
N THR A 114 -3.12 10.48 -7.87
CA THR A 114 -3.36 9.03 -7.76
C THR A 114 -2.09 8.36 -7.28
N CYS A 115 -2.22 7.58 -6.22
CA CYS A 115 -1.18 6.68 -5.75
C CYS A 115 -1.31 5.35 -6.49
N HIS A 116 -0.18 4.82 -6.92
CA HIS A 116 -0.05 3.51 -7.52
C HIS A 116 1.05 2.75 -6.79
N PHE A 117 0.71 1.58 -6.24
CA PHE A 117 1.61 0.76 -5.46
C PHE A 117 1.81 -0.58 -6.16
N THR A 118 3.06 -0.95 -6.38
CA THR A 118 3.46 -2.22 -6.99
C THR A 118 4.39 -2.98 -6.05
N THR A 119 4.81 -4.17 -6.42
CA THR A 119 5.85 -4.93 -5.68
C THR A 119 7.26 -4.34 -5.83
N TYR A 120 7.44 -3.37 -6.71
CA TYR A 120 8.72 -2.74 -7.03
C TYR A 120 8.82 -1.31 -6.57
N ASP A 121 7.70 -0.58 -6.57
CA ASP A 121 7.69 0.84 -6.29
C ASP A 121 6.33 1.36 -5.83
N PHE A 122 6.39 2.54 -5.25
CA PHE A 122 5.27 3.43 -5.03
C PHE A 122 5.42 4.65 -5.93
N GLN A 123 4.35 5.00 -6.65
CA GLN A 123 4.31 6.17 -7.52
C GLN A 123 3.18 7.11 -7.11
N LEU A 124 3.47 8.40 -7.07
CA LEU A 124 2.45 9.46 -7.06
C LEU A 124 2.35 10.06 -8.45
N ARG A 125 1.17 9.98 -9.05
CA ARG A 125 0.85 10.55 -10.35
C ARG A 125 -0.07 11.74 -10.21
N LEU A 126 0.29 12.85 -10.84
CA LEU A 126 -0.56 14.01 -11.02
C LEU A 126 -1.21 13.95 -12.41
N THR A 127 -2.53 14.11 -12.44
CA THR A 127 -3.29 14.26 -13.69
C THR A 127 -4.09 15.55 -13.64
N LEU A 128 -4.00 16.35 -14.70
CA LEU A 128 -4.73 17.60 -14.90
C LEU A 128 -5.89 17.37 -15.86
N PHE A 129 -7.05 17.88 -15.49
CA PHE A 129 -8.26 17.81 -16.31
C PHE A 129 -8.78 19.23 -16.59
N ASN A 130 -9.24 19.47 -17.80
CA ASN A 130 -9.95 20.70 -18.16
C ASN A 130 -11.40 20.68 -17.62
N LYS A 131 -12.16 21.76 -17.89
CA LYS A 131 -13.57 21.89 -17.50
C LYS A 131 -14.47 20.80 -18.10
N GLN A 132 -14.12 20.23 -19.24
CA GLN A 132 -14.83 19.14 -19.92
C GLN A 132 -14.38 17.75 -19.42
N LYS A 133 -13.62 17.67 -18.32
CA LYS A 133 -13.05 16.44 -17.75
C LYS A 133 -12.09 15.68 -18.68
N LYS A 134 -11.56 16.33 -19.71
CA LYS A 134 -10.51 15.75 -20.57
C LYS A 134 -9.16 15.91 -19.90
N VAL A 135 -8.31 14.89 -20.00
CA VAL A 135 -6.93 14.94 -19.53
C VAL A 135 -6.15 15.92 -20.40
N ILE A 136 -5.50 16.90 -19.75
CA ILE A 136 -4.63 17.87 -20.41
C ILE A 136 -3.17 17.44 -20.26
N ALA A 137 -2.81 16.95 -19.08
CA ALA A 137 -1.48 16.48 -18.77
C ALA A 137 -1.53 15.38 -17.70
N SER A 138 -0.53 14.51 -17.72
CA SER A 138 -0.30 13.52 -16.67
C SER A 138 1.19 13.30 -16.50
N LYS A 139 1.67 13.34 -15.26
CA LYS A 139 3.09 13.19 -14.93
C LYS A 139 3.24 12.38 -13.64
N SER A 140 4.26 11.53 -13.58
CA SER A 140 4.73 10.97 -12.31
C SER A 140 5.42 12.08 -11.53
N VAL A 141 4.96 12.35 -10.33
CA VAL A 141 5.52 13.38 -9.44
C VAL A 141 6.78 12.83 -8.78
N PHE A 142 6.66 11.64 -8.22
CA PHE A 142 7.80 10.90 -7.70
C PHE A 142 7.56 9.39 -7.76
N ARG A 143 8.66 8.65 -7.62
CA ARG A 143 8.72 7.20 -7.57
C ARG A 143 9.74 6.79 -6.53
N ILE A 144 9.33 5.96 -5.57
CA ILE A 144 10.17 5.51 -4.45
C ILE A 144 9.98 4.01 -4.20
N TYR A 145 10.72 3.45 -3.26
CA TYR A 145 10.54 2.07 -2.82
C TYR A 145 9.12 1.81 -2.31
N PRO A 146 8.60 0.58 -2.43
CA PRO A 146 7.25 0.21 -2.01
C PRO A 146 7.16 0.06 -0.48
N ASP A 147 7.34 1.14 0.25
CA ASP A 147 7.23 1.20 1.70
C ASP A 147 6.18 2.23 2.11
N GLU A 148 5.08 1.74 2.71
CA GLU A 148 3.98 2.60 3.17
C GLU A 148 4.40 3.61 4.22
N ASN A 149 5.35 3.29 5.07
CA ASN A 149 5.77 4.16 6.17
C ASN A 149 6.49 5.42 5.69
N TRP A 150 7.09 5.37 4.49
CA TRP A 150 7.83 6.51 3.93
C TRP A 150 6.92 7.58 3.35
N TYR A 151 5.90 7.23 2.56
CA TYR A 151 5.11 8.23 1.84
C TYR A 151 3.99 8.88 2.67
N TRP A 152 3.50 8.26 3.75
CA TRP A 152 2.51 8.88 4.64
C TRP A 152 3.02 10.15 5.30
N LYS A 153 4.31 10.24 5.55
CA LYS A 153 4.95 11.43 6.14
C LYS A 153 5.13 12.54 5.11
N ASP A 154 5.32 12.18 3.84
CA ASP A 154 5.71 13.09 2.77
C ASP A 154 4.51 13.67 2.00
N LEU A 155 3.34 13.03 2.07
CA LEU A 155 2.14 13.47 1.36
C LEU A 155 1.14 14.18 2.28
N ARG A 156 1.54 15.23 2.98
CA ARG A 156 0.64 15.92 3.92
C ARG A 156 -0.20 17.01 3.28
N LYS A 157 0.39 17.85 2.46
CA LYS A 157 -0.28 19.05 1.96
C LYS A 157 0.09 19.36 0.51
N VAL A 158 -0.93 19.62 -0.28
CA VAL A 158 -0.75 20.19 -1.62
C VAL A 158 -1.11 21.65 -1.56
N VAL A 159 -0.19 22.53 -1.90
CA VAL A 159 -0.33 23.99 -1.86
C VAL A 159 -0.07 24.55 -3.26
N VAL A 160 -0.85 25.56 -3.65
CA VAL A 160 -0.63 26.32 -4.89
C VAL A 160 -0.25 27.74 -4.50
N GLU A 161 0.88 28.19 -4.99
CA GLU A 161 1.41 29.55 -4.77
C GLU A 161 1.78 30.15 -6.13
N GLY A 162 0.98 31.11 -6.59
CA GLY A 162 1.14 31.70 -7.91
C GLY A 162 0.90 30.68 -9.03
N ASP A 163 1.91 30.44 -9.83
CA ASP A 163 1.93 29.49 -10.96
C ASP A 163 2.54 28.11 -10.59
N LYS A 164 2.92 27.93 -9.33
CA LYS A 164 3.60 26.73 -8.84
C LYS A 164 2.73 25.88 -7.94
N LEU A 165 2.93 24.58 -8.06
CA LEU A 165 2.28 23.56 -7.23
C LEU A 165 3.36 22.92 -6.34
N TYR A 166 3.14 22.95 -5.03
CA TYR A 166 4.01 22.33 -4.05
C TYR A 166 3.34 21.16 -3.39
N ILE A 167 4.09 20.09 -3.17
CA ILE A 167 3.71 19.00 -2.30
C ILE A 167 4.62 19.09 -1.08
N ASN A 168 4.06 19.55 0.04
CA ASN A 168 4.83 19.70 1.27
C ASN A 168 4.91 18.33 1.95
N ASP A 169 6.12 17.89 2.20
CA ASP A 169 6.43 16.81 3.10
C ASP A 169 6.54 17.27 4.56
N SER A 170 6.93 16.38 5.46
CA SER A 170 7.14 16.69 6.87
C SER A 170 8.39 17.58 7.14
N LEU A 171 9.25 17.76 6.14
CA LEU A 171 10.52 18.48 6.22
C LEU A 171 10.46 19.83 5.50
N ASN A 172 9.32 20.22 4.92
CA ASN A 172 9.14 21.43 4.10
C ASN A 172 10.04 21.47 2.84
N GLU A 173 10.50 20.34 2.34
CA GLU A 173 11.21 20.28 1.08
C GLU A 173 10.24 20.32 -0.08
N HIS A 174 10.47 21.20 -1.01
CA HIS A 174 9.63 21.46 -2.18
C HIS A 174 10.09 20.58 -3.34
N PHE A 175 9.26 19.60 -3.71
CA PHE A 175 9.48 18.81 -4.91
C PHE A 175 8.56 19.30 -6.02
N LEU A 176 8.99 20.26 -6.81
CA LEU A 176 8.53 20.46 -8.22
C LEU A 176 9.28 21.62 -8.86
#